data_f29fbf3ac45512ffe8ecc5eeb0768cb2
#
_entry.id   f29fbf3ac45512ffe8ecc5eeb0768cb2
#
_cell.length_a   1.000
_cell.length_b   1.000
_cell.length_c   1.000
_cell.angle_alpha   90.00
_cell.angle_beta   90.00
_cell.angle_gamma   90.00
#
_symmetry.space_group_name_H-M   'P 1'
#
loop_
_entity.id
_entity.type
_entity.pdbx_description
1 polymer ?
#
loop_
_entity_poly.entity_id
_entity_poly.type
_entity_poly.pdbx_seq_one_letter_code
_entity_poly.pdbx_strand_id
1 'polypeptide(L)'
;MGGQMRSGLSGGRTLGPRTKFFVVVLLSLYATWPAVGQQRREREPNSAYAERRAKLASNIDGPIVLLGYTGKEEEAQTYIFAQEENFYYLTGHNEEEAALVLLPPNGSKAKKDDLGGPREILFLPPKDSRKEKWNGVRMSPGDPGIEARTGFAEIKPMPELRATVERLAKVYANFYTILPYQRELGGYPHEKGTVEWLKQAAPQVNIKDIRANITDLRMVKSPTEIVLIREAVKLSDEAQMKAMKMLRPGLWEYQVAAKMVETHAMGGSEAEAYAPIVGAGPNSTALHYDKLARKIEDGDIVVLDVGAQFSGYASDITRTLPANGKFTPRQREIYEIVLGAQNAAMDAIKPGMDMCHKGDKSVYKIAYDYINSRGKDKEGKSLGQYFIHGLGHNVGLNVHDPPFDLCKPMVPGMVVTVEPGIYIPEENLGVRIEDDVLVTETGHEVLSGVLPRSVGEIEKIMADAAAERKTAGANANSGAPVAPEPAKP
;
A
#
# COMPACT_ATOMS: atom_id res chain seq x y z
N MET A 1 25.44 -23.62 -86.58
CA MET A 1 25.82 -22.27 -87.03
C MET A 1 25.87 -21.44 -85.78
N GLY A 2 26.96 -21.20 -85.18
CA GLY A 2 28.02 -20.25 -85.51
C GLY A 2 27.76 -19.01 -84.66
N GLY A 3 28.57 -18.46 -83.90
CA GLY A 3 29.97 -18.40 -83.51
C GLY A 3 30.09 -17.42 -82.33
N GLN A 4 30.92 -17.71 -81.41
CA GLN A 4 32.24 -17.08 -81.14
C GLN A 4 32.23 -15.53 -81.16
N MET A 5 32.77 -14.82 -80.18
CA MET A 5 34.08 -14.80 -79.63
C MET A 5 34.17 -13.72 -78.53
N ARG A 6 34.93 -14.03 -77.39
CA ARG A 6 36.08 -13.31 -76.76
C ARG A 6 35.93 -11.84 -76.50
N SER A 7 36.45 -11.27 -75.48
CA SER A 7 37.55 -11.38 -74.48
C SER A 7 37.49 -10.08 -73.64
N GLY A 8 37.94 -9.86 -72.49
CA GLY A 8 39.07 -10.22 -71.73
C GLY A 8 39.30 -9.23 -70.57
N LEU A 9 40.00 -9.72 -69.58
CA LEU A 9 40.90 -9.01 -68.62
C LEU A 9 40.28 -8.14 -67.49
N SER A 10 40.32 -8.57 -66.32
CA SER A 10 41.28 -8.43 -65.18
C SER A 10 41.03 -7.23 -64.28
N GLY A 11 40.94 -7.50 -63.01
CA GLY A 11 40.99 -6.50 -61.95
C GLY A 11 40.50 -7.04 -60.58
N GLY A 12 41.38 -7.79 -59.90
CA GLY A 12 41.08 -8.27 -58.56
C GLY A 12 41.03 -7.17 -57.55
N ARG A 13 40.05 -7.24 -56.64
CA ARG A 13 40.14 -6.63 -55.31
C ARG A 13 39.49 -7.55 -54.31
N THR A 14 40.25 -7.86 -53.29
CA THR A 14 39.97 -8.66 -52.11
C THR A 14 38.73 -8.19 -51.37
N LEU A 15 37.81 -9.12 -51.11
CA LEU A 15 36.68 -8.93 -50.19
C LEU A 15 37.05 -9.41 -48.81
N GLY A 16 36.98 -8.51 -47.82
CA GLY A 16 37.07 -8.77 -46.38
C GLY A 16 35.83 -9.45 -45.80
N PRO A 17 35.85 -9.88 -44.56
CA PRO A 17 34.95 -10.90 -44.03
C PRO A 17 33.48 -10.44 -43.87
N ARG A 18 32.58 -11.32 -44.26
CA ARG A 18 31.13 -11.20 -44.15
C ARG A 18 30.69 -11.16 -42.69
N THR A 19 30.19 -10.02 -42.24
CA THR A 19 29.45 -9.87 -41.02
C THR A 19 28.05 -10.48 -41.23
N LYS A 20 27.76 -11.59 -40.56
CA LYS A 20 26.42 -12.18 -40.56
C LYS A 20 25.53 -11.34 -39.62
N PHE A 21 24.62 -10.57 -40.19
CA PHE A 21 23.51 -10.00 -39.48
C PHE A 21 22.52 -11.11 -39.09
N PHE A 22 22.44 -11.45 -37.80
CA PHE A 22 21.31 -12.21 -37.28
C PHE A 22 20.14 -11.24 -37.11
N VAL A 23 19.14 -11.35 -37.98
CA VAL A 23 17.84 -10.73 -37.75
C VAL A 23 17.10 -11.60 -36.74
N VAL A 24 17.05 -11.17 -35.49
CA VAL A 24 16.17 -11.75 -34.48
C VAL A 24 14.78 -11.21 -34.76
N VAL A 25 13.94 -12.02 -35.41
CA VAL A 25 12.49 -11.75 -35.49
C VAL A 25 11.88 -12.04 -34.14
N LEU A 26 11.68 -11.01 -33.34
CA LEU A 26 10.82 -11.05 -32.15
C LEU A 26 9.37 -11.20 -32.64
N LEU A 27 8.88 -12.43 -32.72
CA LEU A 27 7.46 -12.73 -32.81
C LEU A 27 6.84 -12.38 -31.44
N SER A 28 6.32 -11.16 -31.33
CA SER A 28 5.40 -10.78 -30.27
C SER A 28 4.09 -11.56 -30.48
N LEU A 29 3.95 -12.66 -29.76
CA LEU A 29 2.68 -13.33 -29.54
C LEU A 29 1.76 -12.37 -28.78
N TYR A 30 1.00 -11.56 -29.50
CA TYR A 30 -0.20 -10.96 -28.95
C TYR A 30 -1.20 -12.08 -28.70
N ALA A 31 -1.18 -12.64 -27.48
CA ALA A 31 -2.29 -13.42 -27.00
C ALA A 31 -3.48 -12.46 -26.91
N THR A 32 -4.41 -12.55 -27.87
CA THR A 32 -5.72 -11.93 -27.75
C THR A 32 -6.47 -12.65 -26.64
N TRP A 33 -6.31 -12.16 -25.41
CA TRP A 33 -7.21 -12.54 -24.35
C TRP A 33 -8.57 -11.94 -24.68
N PRO A 34 -9.66 -12.74 -24.60
CA PRO A 34 -10.98 -12.16 -24.69
C PRO A 34 -11.10 -11.09 -23.60
N ALA A 35 -11.63 -9.94 -23.97
CA ALA A 35 -11.92 -8.85 -23.05
C ALA A 35 -13.03 -9.28 -22.06
N VAL A 36 -12.67 -10.10 -21.10
CA VAL A 36 -13.42 -10.25 -19.85
C VAL A 36 -13.09 -8.99 -19.08
N GLY A 37 -14.11 -8.24 -18.68
CA GLY A 37 -14.06 -6.89 -18.17
C GLY A 37 -12.76 -6.60 -17.42
N GLN A 38 -12.04 -5.57 -17.85
CA GLN A 38 -10.77 -5.17 -17.23
C GLN A 38 -11.03 -4.99 -15.73
N GLN A 39 -10.54 -5.93 -14.93
CA GLN A 39 -10.44 -5.69 -13.50
C GLN A 39 -9.50 -4.49 -13.34
N ARG A 40 -9.99 -3.43 -12.74
CA ARG A 40 -9.26 -2.19 -12.50
C ARG A 40 -8.00 -2.42 -11.64
N ARG A 41 -7.93 -3.56 -10.94
CA ARG A 41 -6.86 -3.91 -10.03
C ARG A 41 -5.92 -4.94 -10.64
N GLU A 42 -4.68 -4.56 -10.80
CA GLU A 42 -3.60 -5.52 -10.92
C GLU A 42 -3.55 -6.32 -9.62
N ARG A 43 -3.29 -7.60 -9.71
CA ARG A 43 -3.10 -8.45 -8.54
C ARG A 43 -1.91 -9.36 -8.78
N GLU A 44 -1.38 -9.91 -7.71
CA GLU A 44 -0.33 -10.91 -7.81
C GLU A 44 -0.79 -12.14 -8.61
N PRO A 45 0.15 -12.90 -9.19
CA PRO A 45 -0.20 -14.16 -9.86
C PRO A 45 -0.78 -15.17 -8.88
N ASN A 46 -1.71 -16.01 -9.33
CA ASN A 46 -2.37 -17.04 -8.51
C ASN A 46 -1.40 -17.92 -7.73
N SER A 47 -0.19 -18.16 -8.27
CA SER A 47 0.87 -18.93 -7.61
C SER A 47 1.34 -18.31 -6.29
N ALA A 48 1.37 -16.98 -6.18
CA ALA A 48 1.77 -16.30 -4.94
C ALA A 48 0.77 -16.58 -3.79
N TYR A 49 -0.53 -16.47 -4.09
CA TYR A 49 -1.57 -16.80 -3.11
C TYR A 49 -1.57 -18.29 -2.75
N ALA A 50 -1.38 -19.19 -3.73
CA ALA A 50 -1.31 -20.64 -3.49
C ALA A 50 -0.11 -21.01 -2.61
N GLU A 51 1.05 -20.37 -2.81
CA GLU A 51 2.24 -20.58 -1.98
C GLU A 51 1.99 -20.16 -0.52
N ARG A 52 1.34 -19.01 -0.29
CA ARG A 52 0.95 -18.54 1.05
C ARG A 52 0.02 -19.52 1.74
N ARG A 53 -1.01 -20.01 1.03
CA ARG A 53 -1.94 -21.01 1.56
C ARG A 53 -1.22 -22.33 1.90
N ALA A 54 -0.31 -22.79 1.04
CA ALA A 54 0.47 -23.98 1.29
C ALA A 54 1.38 -23.85 2.53
N LYS A 55 2.08 -22.73 2.67
CA LYS A 55 2.90 -22.41 3.86
C LYS A 55 2.05 -22.36 5.13
N LEU A 56 0.89 -21.69 5.08
CA LEU A 56 -0.02 -21.61 6.22
C LEU A 56 -0.55 -22.96 6.63
N ALA A 57 -1.02 -23.76 5.66
CA ALA A 57 -1.58 -25.09 5.89
C ALA A 57 -0.59 -26.09 6.50
N SER A 58 0.70 -25.95 6.21
CA SER A 58 1.75 -26.88 6.68
C SER A 58 1.94 -26.88 8.19
N ASN A 59 1.52 -25.82 8.88
CA ASN A 59 1.76 -25.59 10.30
C ASN A 59 0.55 -25.83 11.21
N ILE A 60 -0.57 -26.32 10.66
CA ILE A 60 -1.83 -26.52 11.38
C ILE A 60 -2.24 -27.98 11.47
N ASP A 61 -3.08 -28.29 12.46
CA ASP A 61 -3.61 -29.64 12.74
C ASP A 61 -5.12 -29.77 12.48
N GLY A 62 -5.72 -28.79 11.80
CA GLY A 62 -7.14 -28.76 11.46
C GLY A 62 -7.47 -27.71 10.41
N PRO A 63 -8.73 -27.67 9.91
CA PRO A 63 -9.15 -26.73 8.89
C PRO A 63 -9.03 -25.28 9.32
N ILE A 64 -8.61 -24.40 8.40
CA ILE A 64 -8.82 -22.96 8.50
C ILE A 64 -10.13 -22.63 7.78
N VAL A 65 -10.97 -21.83 8.41
CA VAL A 65 -12.21 -21.31 7.83
C VAL A 65 -12.19 -19.79 7.97
N LEU A 66 -12.11 -19.09 6.84
CA LEU A 66 -12.18 -17.64 6.80
C LEU A 66 -13.40 -17.23 6.01
N LEU A 67 -14.16 -16.28 6.53
CA LEU A 67 -15.23 -15.60 5.81
C LEU A 67 -14.71 -14.25 5.31
N GLY A 68 -14.96 -13.95 4.05
CA GLY A 68 -14.71 -12.62 3.51
C GLY A 68 -15.81 -11.64 3.92
N TYR A 69 -15.57 -10.36 3.72
CA TYR A 69 -16.58 -9.32 3.93
C TYR A 69 -17.77 -9.50 3.00
N THR A 70 -18.93 -9.07 3.47
CA THR A 70 -20.21 -9.19 2.77
C THR A 70 -20.61 -7.90 2.06
N GLY A 71 -19.85 -6.82 2.25
CA GLY A 71 -20.21 -5.47 1.80
C GLY A 71 -21.25 -4.77 2.70
N LYS A 72 -21.49 -5.33 3.89
CA LYS A 72 -22.45 -4.79 4.88
C LYS A 72 -21.79 -4.45 6.21
N GLU A 73 -20.48 -4.58 6.28
CA GLU A 73 -19.69 -4.30 7.47
C GLU A 73 -19.67 -2.81 7.79
N GLU A 74 -19.77 -1.96 6.75
CA GLU A 74 -19.90 -0.52 6.87
C GLU A 74 -21.24 -0.06 6.32
N GLU A 75 -21.93 0.83 7.05
CA GLU A 75 -23.23 1.37 6.62
C GLU A 75 -23.10 2.45 5.53
N ALA A 76 -21.89 2.97 5.28
CA ALA A 76 -21.66 4.04 4.31
C ALA A 76 -21.67 3.50 2.88
N GLN A 77 -22.63 3.92 2.06
CA GLN A 77 -22.74 3.58 0.64
C GLN A 77 -21.74 4.33 -0.26
N THR A 78 -20.75 5.01 0.32
CA THR A 78 -19.83 5.91 -0.40
C THR A 78 -18.43 5.33 -0.58
N TYR A 79 -18.18 4.12 -0.11
CA TYR A 79 -16.86 3.49 -0.22
C TYR A 79 -16.79 2.48 -1.38
N ILE A 80 -15.58 2.27 -1.88
CA ILE A 80 -15.30 1.17 -2.81
C ILE A 80 -15.06 -0.09 -1.98
N PHE A 81 -15.75 -1.19 -2.31
CA PHE A 81 -15.58 -2.44 -1.58
C PHE A 81 -14.11 -2.88 -1.57
N ALA A 82 -13.59 -3.13 -0.39
CA ALA A 82 -12.32 -3.79 -0.14
C ALA A 82 -12.57 -5.03 0.72
N GLN A 83 -11.96 -6.13 0.35
CA GLN A 83 -12.07 -7.39 1.07
C GLN A 83 -11.25 -7.33 2.37
N GLU A 84 -11.61 -8.16 3.35
CA GLU A 84 -10.81 -8.36 4.57
C GLU A 84 -9.37 -8.76 4.21
N GLU A 85 -8.40 -8.10 4.78
CA GLU A 85 -7.01 -8.10 4.29
C GLU A 85 -6.38 -9.49 4.35
N ASN A 86 -6.64 -10.28 5.39
CA ASN A 86 -6.08 -11.64 5.51
C ASN A 86 -6.74 -12.61 4.55
N PHE A 87 -8.05 -12.44 4.30
CA PHE A 87 -8.75 -13.19 3.28
C PHE A 87 -8.19 -12.87 1.89
N TYR A 88 -8.05 -11.56 1.59
CA TYR A 88 -7.45 -11.11 0.33
C TYR A 88 -6.00 -11.61 0.18
N TYR A 89 -5.17 -11.51 1.23
CA TYR A 89 -3.79 -11.99 1.26
C TYR A 89 -3.63 -13.46 0.88
N LEU A 90 -4.61 -14.28 1.25
CA LEU A 90 -4.60 -15.72 1.00
C LEU A 90 -5.28 -16.11 -0.31
N THR A 91 -6.19 -15.29 -0.84
CA THR A 91 -7.02 -15.67 -1.98
C THR A 91 -6.85 -14.80 -3.22
N GLY A 92 -6.45 -13.54 -3.05
CA GLY A 92 -6.49 -12.53 -4.10
C GLY A 92 -7.91 -12.24 -4.60
N HIS A 93 -8.94 -12.69 -3.88
CA HIS A 93 -10.33 -12.49 -4.25
C HIS A 93 -10.91 -11.26 -3.54
N ASN A 94 -11.36 -10.28 -4.33
CA ASN A 94 -11.86 -8.99 -3.84
C ASN A 94 -13.32 -8.76 -4.26
N GLU A 95 -14.17 -9.75 -4.04
CA GLU A 95 -15.62 -9.64 -4.20
C GLU A 95 -16.32 -10.08 -2.91
N GLU A 96 -17.53 -9.58 -2.68
CA GLU A 96 -18.32 -9.80 -1.47
C GLU A 96 -18.77 -11.27 -1.32
N GLU A 97 -19.08 -11.65 -0.07
CA GLU A 97 -19.77 -12.91 0.26
C GLU A 97 -18.96 -14.17 -0.11
N ALA A 98 -17.64 -14.16 -0.03
CA ALA A 98 -16.80 -15.34 -0.29
C ALA A 98 -16.35 -16.00 1.02
N ALA A 99 -15.93 -17.28 0.96
CA ALA A 99 -15.28 -17.98 2.07
C ALA A 99 -14.16 -18.89 1.60
N LEU A 100 -13.16 -19.09 2.46
CA LEU A 100 -12.04 -19.99 2.25
C LEU A 100 -12.09 -21.14 3.28
N VAL A 101 -12.01 -22.38 2.80
CA VAL A 101 -11.68 -23.53 3.63
C VAL A 101 -10.35 -24.10 3.17
N LEU A 102 -9.38 -24.14 4.07
CA LEU A 102 -8.04 -24.63 3.81
C LEU A 102 -7.74 -25.79 4.76
N LEU A 103 -7.36 -26.94 4.22
CA LEU A 103 -7.11 -28.16 5.00
C LEU A 103 -5.60 -28.39 5.17
N PRO A 104 -5.16 -28.99 6.30
CA PRO A 104 -3.78 -29.39 6.46
C PRO A 104 -3.38 -30.40 5.36
N PRO A 105 -2.10 -30.45 4.96
CA PRO A 105 -1.62 -31.44 3.97
C PRO A 105 -1.85 -32.87 4.44
N ASN A 106 -2.07 -33.79 3.51
CA ASN A 106 -2.12 -35.22 3.81
C ASN A 106 -0.79 -35.68 4.42
N GLY A 107 -0.86 -36.40 5.56
CA GLY A 107 0.32 -36.90 6.28
C GLY A 107 0.94 -35.87 7.24
N SER A 108 0.33 -34.72 7.46
CA SER A 108 0.68 -33.78 8.54
C SER A 108 0.31 -34.36 9.92
N LYS A 109 0.53 -33.58 11.00
CA LYS A 109 0.14 -33.98 12.39
C LYS A 109 -1.37 -34.23 12.54
N ALA A 110 -2.18 -33.82 11.56
CA ALA A 110 -3.58 -34.19 11.48
C ALA A 110 -3.74 -35.68 11.17
N LYS A 111 -4.71 -36.35 11.79
CA LYS A 111 -5.09 -37.70 11.42
C LYS A 111 -5.34 -37.79 9.94
N LYS A 112 -4.87 -38.86 9.30
CA LYS A 112 -5.16 -39.16 7.90
C LYS A 112 -6.67 -39.09 7.71
N ASP A 113 -7.13 -38.04 7.00
CA ASP A 113 -8.52 -37.97 6.60
C ASP A 113 -8.68 -38.70 5.26
N ASP A 114 -9.59 -39.61 5.19
CA ASP A 114 -9.98 -40.28 3.93
C ASP A 114 -10.92 -39.42 3.10
N LEU A 115 -10.90 -38.08 3.31
CA LEU A 115 -11.84 -37.15 2.68
C LEU A 115 -11.62 -36.96 1.18
N GLY A 116 -10.60 -37.57 0.59
CA GLY A 116 -10.35 -37.48 -0.87
C GLY A 116 -10.72 -36.12 -1.48
N GLY A 117 -9.89 -35.56 -2.33
CA GLY A 117 -10.22 -34.29 -2.98
C GLY A 117 -9.29 -33.13 -2.62
N PRO A 118 -9.56 -31.95 -3.17
CA PRO A 118 -8.74 -30.76 -2.97
C PRO A 118 -8.63 -30.34 -1.51
N ARG A 119 -7.44 -29.82 -1.16
CA ARG A 119 -7.17 -29.34 0.21
C ARG A 119 -7.53 -27.86 0.38
N GLU A 120 -7.94 -27.21 -0.68
CA GLU A 120 -8.31 -25.79 -0.73
C GLU A 120 -9.66 -25.65 -1.44
N ILE A 121 -10.61 -25.00 -0.81
CA ILE A 121 -11.95 -24.77 -1.36
C ILE A 121 -12.27 -23.29 -1.21
N LEU A 122 -12.52 -22.64 -2.35
CA LEU A 122 -13.10 -21.30 -2.37
C LEU A 122 -14.62 -21.43 -2.52
N PHE A 123 -15.35 -20.77 -1.63
CA PHE A 123 -16.80 -20.67 -1.72
C PHE A 123 -17.17 -19.30 -2.26
N LEU A 124 -17.99 -19.29 -3.30
CA LEU A 124 -18.50 -18.07 -3.93
C LEU A 124 -20.02 -18.05 -3.90
N PRO A 125 -20.65 -16.86 -3.94
CA PRO A 125 -22.10 -16.77 -4.06
C PRO A 125 -22.55 -17.38 -5.41
N PRO A 126 -23.70 -18.06 -5.43
CA PRO A 126 -24.30 -18.50 -6.67
C PRO A 126 -24.70 -17.31 -7.55
N LYS A 127 -24.76 -17.48 -8.84
CA LYS A 127 -25.16 -16.44 -9.79
C LYS A 127 -26.55 -15.88 -9.44
N ASP A 128 -26.63 -14.56 -9.34
CA ASP A 128 -27.88 -13.83 -9.07
C ASP A 128 -28.03 -12.67 -10.08
N SER A 129 -28.78 -12.90 -11.13
CA SER A 129 -29.02 -11.92 -12.20
C SER A 129 -29.74 -10.64 -11.72
N ARG A 130 -30.38 -10.66 -10.55
CA ARG A 130 -30.97 -9.46 -9.95
C ARG A 130 -29.88 -8.61 -9.31
N LYS A 131 -29.01 -9.21 -8.48
CA LYS A 131 -27.86 -8.51 -7.88
C LYS A 131 -26.90 -7.98 -8.96
N GLU A 132 -26.66 -8.77 -10.03
CA GLU A 132 -25.79 -8.35 -11.13
C GLU A 132 -26.31 -7.12 -11.89
N LYS A 133 -27.64 -6.91 -11.94
CA LYS A 133 -28.21 -5.68 -12.54
C LYS A 133 -27.95 -4.44 -11.72
N TRP A 134 -27.71 -4.58 -10.40
CA TRP A 134 -27.44 -3.48 -9.50
C TRP A 134 -25.94 -3.22 -9.33
N ASN A 135 -25.16 -4.28 -9.18
CA ASN A 135 -23.78 -4.19 -8.73
C ASN A 135 -22.75 -4.62 -9.80
N GLY A 136 -23.20 -5.01 -10.98
CA GLY A 136 -22.34 -5.58 -12.01
C GLY A 136 -22.17 -7.09 -11.88
N VAL A 137 -21.50 -7.69 -12.88
CA VAL A 137 -21.25 -9.13 -12.94
C VAL A 137 -20.22 -9.52 -11.87
N ARG A 138 -20.53 -10.61 -11.13
CA ARG A 138 -19.65 -11.19 -10.10
C ARG A 138 -19.19 -12.59 -10.49
N MET A 139 -18.07 -13.00 -9.90
CA MET A 139 -17.58 -14.38 -10.03
C MET A 139 -18.52 -15.36 -9.32
N SER A 140 -18.87 -16.45 -10.00
CA SER A 140 -19.75 -17.50 -9.46
C SER A 140 -19.19 -18.88 -9.76
N PRO A 141 -19.60 -19.91 -8.94
CA PRO A 141 -19.15 -21.28 -9.11
C PRO A 141 -19.56 -21.86 -10.43
N GLY A 142 -19.22 -21.98 -11.42
CA GLY A 142 -19.70 -22.48 -12.73
C GLY A 142 -19.50 -21.48 -13.86
N ASP A 143 -18.89 -20.34 -13.56
CA ASP A 143 -18.46 -19.44 -14.61
C ASP A 143 -17.32 -20.09 -15.42
N PRO A 144 -17.31 -19.94 -16.74
CA PRO A 144 -16.23 -20.47 -17.58
C PRO A 144 -14.85 -19.95 -17.13
N GLY A 145 -13.92 -20.86 -16.89
CA GLY A 145 -12.54 -20.55 -16.52
C GLY A 145 -12.37 -19.96 -15.11
N ILE A 146 -13.33 -20.20 -14.23
CA ILE A 146 -13.29 -19.67 -12.84
C ILE A 146 -12.05 -20.17 -12.08
N GLU A 147 -11.60 -21.40 -12.32
CA GLU A 147 -10.41 -21.98 -11.70
C GLU A 147 -9.15 -21.21 -12.13
N ALA A 148 -9.02 -20.87 -13.39
CA ALA A 148 -7.89 -20.07 -13.89
C ALA A 148 -7.93 -18.62 -13.36
N ARG A 149 -9.12 -18.06 -13.17
CA ARG A 149 -9.30 -16.70 -12.64
C ARG A 149 -8.98 -16.61 -11.15
N THR A 150 -9.41 -17.59 -10.36
CA THR A 150 -9.26 -17.61 -8.92
C THR A 150 -7.99 -18.31 -8.43
N GLY A 151 -7.45 -19.25 -9.21
CA GLY A 151 -6.32 -20.08 -8.82
C GLY A 151 -6.68 -21.20 -7.86
N PHE A 152 -7.97 -21.53 -7.71
CA PHE A 152 -8.45 -22.65 -6.91
C PHE A 152 -8.91 -23.80 -7.81
N ALA A 153 -8.55 -25.02 -7.45
CA ALA A 153 -8.99 -26.22 -8.15
C ALA A 153 -10.44 -26.63 -7.78
N GLU A 154 -10.93 -26.20 -6.61
CA GLU A 154 -12.30 -26.47 -6.16
C GLU A 154 -12.98 -25.17 -5.74
N ILE A 155 -14.05 -24.83 -6.47
CA ILE A 155 -14.94 -23.71 -6.17
C ILE A 155 -16.33 -24.24 -5.92
N LYS A 156 -16.93 -23.87 -4.79
CA LYS A 156 -18.28 -24.31 -4.39
C LYS A 156 -19.23 -23.14 -4.17
N PRO A 157 -20.53 -23.34 -4.31
CA PRO A 157 -21.51 -22.34 -3.93
C PRO A 157 -21.55 -22.15 -2.41
N MET A 158 -21.65 -20.90 -1.95
CA MET A 158 -21.72 -20.54 -0.52
C MET A 158 -22.73 -21.36 0.31
N PRO A 159 -23.93 -21.74 -0.19
CA PRO A 159 -24.85 -22.60 0.58
C PRO A 159 -24.24 -23.95 1.01
N GLU A 160 -23.20 -24.46 0.33
CA GLU A 160 -22.55 -25.73 0.71
C GLU A 160 -21.52 -25.58 1.83
N LEU A 161 -21.16 -24.35 2.22
CA LEU A 161 -20.14 -24.11 3.24
C LEU A 161 -20.50 -24.78 4.59
N ARG A 162 -21.73 -24.61 5.06
CA ARG A 162 -22.19 -25.21 6.34
C ARG A 162 -22.04 -26.72 6.32
N ALA A 163 -22.55 -27.40 5.32
CA ALA A 163 -22.46 -28.86 5.20
C ALA A 163 -20.99 -29.34 5.11
N THR A 164 -20.14 -28.54 4.47
CA THR A 164 -18.71 -28.82 4.40
C THR A 164 -18.07 -28.73 5.79
N VAL A 165 -18.33 -27.66 6.54
CA VAL A 165 -17.82 -27.47 7.92
C VAL A 165 -18.32 -28.57 8.85
N GLU A 166 -19.62 -28.92 8.82
CA GLU A 166 -20.21 -29.99 9.61
C GLU A 166 -19.59 -31.37 9.33
N ARG A 167 -19.25 -31.65 8.06
CA ARG A 167 -18.54 -32.86 7.64
C ARG A 167 -17.11 -32.89 8.19
N LEU A 168 -16.39 -31.79 8.08
CA LEU A 168 -15.02 -31.66 8.57
C LEU A 168 -14.96 -31.77 10.12
N ALA A 169 -15.95 -31.25 10.81
CA ALA A 169 -16.05 -31.33 12.27
C ALA A 169 -16.18 -32.77 12.83
N LYS A 170 -16.55 -33.75 11.99
CA LYS A 170 -16.54 -35.15 12.35
C LYS A 170 -15.15 -35.77 12.35
N VAL A 171 -14.20 -35.13 11.68
CA VAL A 171 -12.83 -35.65 11.47
C VAL A 171 -11.81 -34.84 12.29
N TYR A 172 -11.95 -33.54 12.37
CA TYR A 172 -11.00 -32.64 13.02
C TYR A 172 -11.54 -32.13 14.35
N ALA A 173 -10.70 -32.17 15.38
CA ALA A 173 -11.01 -31.63 16.71
C ALA A 173 -10.73 -30.13 16.83
N ASN A 174 -9.85 -29.59 16.00
CA ASN A 174 -9.45 -28.19 15.99
C ASN A 174 -9.83 -27.53 14.67
N PHE A 175 -10.36 -26.32 14.75
CA PHE A 175 -10.58 -25.43 13.61
C PHE A 175 -9.86 -24.12 13.86
N TYR A 176 -9.44 -23.45 12.80
CA TYR A 176 -8.74 -22.18 12.86
C TYR A 176 -9.54 -21.09 12.14
N THR A 177 -9.58 -19.93 12.75
CA THR A 177 -10.10 -18.69 12.15
C THR A 177 -9.43 -17.49 12.82
N ILE A 178 -9.73 -16.27 12.39
CA ILE A 178 -9.29 -15.06 13.06
C ILE A 178 -10.23 -14.81 14.23
N LEU A 179 -9.70 -14.81 15.45
CA LEU A 179 -10.49 -14.51 16.64
C LEU A 179 -10.62 -13.01 16.88
N PRO A 180 -11.76 -12.53 17.40
CA PRO A 180 -11.91 -11.12 17.74
C PRO A 180 -10.92 -10.71 18.82
N TYR A 181 -10.37 -9.49 18.70
CA TYR A 181 -9.59 -8.90 19.78
C TYR A 181 -10.44 -8.72 21.03
N GLN A 182 -9.91 -9.11 22.17
CA GLN A 182 -10.53 -8.79 23.48
C GLN A 182 -10.27 -7.31 23.78
N ARG A 183 -11.17 -6.44 23.37
CA ARG A 183 -11.22 -5.03 23.78
C ARG A 183 -12.45 -4.83 24.66
N GLU A 184 -12.34 -4.00 25.71
CA GLU A 184 -13.43 -3.73 26.67
C GLU A 184 -14.71 -3.18 25.99
N LEU A 185 -14.59 -2.54 24.85
CA LEU A 185 -15.67 -1.91 24.10
C LEU A 185 -15.86 -2.54 22.70
N GLY A 186 -16.15 -3.85 22.68
CA GLY A 186 -16.52 -4.55 21.46
C GLY A 186 -15.33 -4.97 20.59
N GLY A 187 -15.28 -6.24 20.19
CA GLY A 187 -14.40 -6.74 19.13
C GLY A 187 -14.96 -6.36 17.76
N TYR A 188 -14.22 -6.61 16.72
CA TYR A 188 -14.69 -6.41 15.35
C TYR A 188 -15.92 -7.30 15.09
N PRO A 189 -17.04 -6.73 14.61
CA PRO A 189 -18.29 -7.49 14.43
C PRO A 189 -18.15 -8.69 13.51
N HIS A 190 -17.28 -8.60 12.51
CA HIS A 190 -17.06 -9.64 11.51
C HIS A 190 -16.44 -10.90 12.11
N GLU A 191 -15.32 -10.79 12.85
CA GLU A 191 -14.66 -11.95 13.49
C GLU A 191 -15.57 -12.59 14.54
N LYS A 192 -16.29 -11.77 15.30
CA LYS A 192 -17.28 -12.25 16.28
C LYS A 192 -18.38 -13.06 15.59
N GLY A 193 -18.94 -12.54 14.50
CA GLY A 193 -19.95 -13.23 13.70
C GLY A 193 -19.42 -14.55 13.12
N THR A 194 -18.21 -14.57 12.62
CA THR A 194 -17.54 -15.78 12.11
C THR A 194 -17.39 -16.85 13.19
N VAL A 195 -16.92 -16.47 14.38
CA VAL A 195 -16.77 -17.41 15.51
C VAL A 195 -18.12 -17.95 15.98
N GLU A 196 -19.14 -17.09 16.09
CA GLU A 196 -20.50 -17.51 16.47
C GLU A 196 -21.10 -18.47 15.44
N TRP A 197 -20.91 -18.17 14.15
CA TRP A 197 -21.36 -19.06 13.08
C TRP A 197 -20.65 -20.42 13.12
N LEU A 198 -19.32 -20.45 13.34
CA LEU A 198 -18.56 -21.69 13.47
C LEU A 198 -18.99 -22.52 14.67
N LYS A 199 -19.27 -21.89 15.83
CA LYS A 199 -19.79 -22.58 17.02
C LYS A 199 -21.15 -23.22 16.78
N GLN A 200 -21.99 -22.61 15.93
CA GLN A 200 -23.28 -23.20 15.55
C GLN A 200 -23.13 -24.34 14.54
N ALA A 201 -22.21 -24.23 13.58
CA ALA A 201 -22.00 -25.25 12.56
C ALA A 201 -21.18 -26.45 13.07
N ALA A 202 -20.28 -26.23 14.03
CA ALA A 202 -19.37 -27.24 14.54
C ALA A 202 -19.16 -27.09 16.08
N PRO A 203 -20.21 -27.31 16.90
CA PRO A 203 -20.17 -27.03 18.36
C PRO A 203 -19.17 -27.89 19.13
N GLN A 204 -18.71 -29.00 18.56
CA GLN A 204 -17.78 -29.93 19.21
C GLN A 204 -16.29 -29.63 18.96
N VAL A 205 -15.95 -28.66 18.10
CA VAL A 205 -14.55 -28.37 17.78
C VAL A 205 -13.97 -27.27 18.66
N ASN A 206 -12.65 -27.30 18.85
CA ASN A 206 -11.92 -26.18 19.45
C ASN A 206 -11.58 -25.17 18.37
N ILE A 207 -12.01 -23.91 18.53
CA ILE A 207 -11.70 -22.83 17.61
C ILE A 207 -10.43 -22.13 18.11
N LYS A 208 -9.41 -22.09 17.27
CA LYS A 208 -8.09 -21.51 17.53
C LYS A 208 -7.84 -20.28 16.66
N ASP A 209 -7.04 -19.35 17.15
CA ASP A 209 -6.63 -18.17 16.41
C ASP A 209 -5.51 -18.51 15.41
N ILE A 210 -5.71 -18.11 14.14
CA ILE A 210 -4.72 -18.26 13.08
C ILE A 210 -3.92 -16.97 12.83
N ARG A 211 -4.29 -15.88 13.49
CA ARG A 211 -3.76 -14.53 13.23
C ARG A 211 -2.25 -14.46 13.27
N ALA A 212 -1.62 -15.03 14.30
CA ALA A 212 -0.17 -15.00 14.44
C ALA A 212 0.56 -15.64 13.24
N ASN A 213 0.03 -16.76 12.73
CA ASN A 213 0.61 -17.44 11.57
C ASN A 213 0.50 -16.62 10.28
N ILE A 214 -0.63 -15.92 10.08
CA ILE A 214 -0.83 -15.03 8.94
C ILE A 214 0.06 -13.79 9.09
N THR A 215 0.17 -13.22 10.28
CA THR A 215 1.07 -12.10 10.61
C THR A 215 2.51 -12.41 10.24
N ASP A 216 3.01 -13.58 10.61
CA ASP A 216 4.39 -13.99 10.31
C ASP A 216 4.63 -14.11 8.78
N LEU A 217 3.60 -14.48 8.00
CA LEU A 217 3.70 -14.49 6.54
C LEU A 217 3.65 -13.07 5.95
N ARG A 218 2.78 -12.19 6.46
CA ARG A 218 2.62 -10.81 5.98
C ARG A 218 3.82 -9.93 6.31
N MET A 219 4.55 -10.24 7.38
CA MET A 219 5.70 -9.46 7.84
C MET A 219 6.77 -9.34 6.75
N VAL A 220 7.07 -10.43 6.03
CA VAL A 220 8.08 -10.46 4.97
C VAL A 220 7.39 -10.43 3.62
N LYS A 221 7.51 -9.30 2.92
CA LYS A 221 6.89 -9.08 1.61
C LYS A 221 7.61 -9.87 0.52
N SER A 222 6.84 -10.54 -0.31
CA SER A 222 7.34 -11.19 -1.52
C SER A 222 7.80 -10.13 -2.56
N PRO A 223 8.60 -10.49 -3.57
CA PRO A 223 8.96 -9.57 -4.64
C PRO A 223 7.76 -8.98 -5.38
N THR A 224 6.67 -9.72 -5.52
CA THR A 224 5.44 -9.25 -6.17
C THR A 224 4.65 -8.28 -5.30
N GLU A 225 4.63 -8.47 -3.97
CA GLU A 225 4.07 -7.48 -3.03
C GLU A 225 4.85 -6.17 -3.06
N ILE A 226 6.20 -6.25 -3.09
CA ILE A 226 7.06 -5.07 -3.16
C ILE A 226 6.80 -4.24 -4.43
N VAL A 227 6.49 -4.88 -5.57
CA VAL A 227 6.10 -4.17 -6.79
C VAL A 227 4.83 -3.36 -6.58
N LEU A 228 3.80 -3.92 -5.94
CA LEU A 228 2.54 -3.23 -5.68
C LEU A 228 2.71 -2.08 -4.67
N ILE A 229 3.51 -2.28 -3.62
CA ILE A 229 3.87 -1.21 -2.67
C ILE A 229 4.59 -0.05 -3.39
N ARG A 230 5.52 -0.35 -4.32
CA ARG A 230 6.21 0.68 -5.11
C ARG A 230 5.25 1.51 -5.97
N GLU A 231 4.21 0.89 -6.55
CA GLU A 231 3.20 1.66 -7.29
C GLU A 231 2.39 2.58 -6.34
N ALA A 232 2.02 2.11 -5.13
CA ALA A 232 1.39 2.95 -4.12
C ALA A 232 2.30 4.13 -3.70
N VAL A 233 3.57 3.87 -3.42
CA VAL A 233 4.59 4.88 -3.10
C VAL A 233 4.72 5.91 -4.21
N LYS A 234 4.82 5.48 -5.47
CA LYS A 234 4.93 6.37 -6.62
C LYS A 234 3.73 7.33 -6.73
N LEU A 235 2.52 6.82 -6.49
CA LEU A 235 1.31 7.66 -6.49
C LEU A 235 1.37 8.72 -5.39
N SER A 236 1.83 8.35 -4.19
CA SER A 236 2.00 9.28 -3.07
C SER A 236 3.12 10.29 -3.32
N ASP A 237 4.23 9.88 -3.94
CA ASP A 237 5.27 10.81 -4.37
C ASP A 237 4.73 11.85 -5.37
N GLU A 238 3.92 11.42 -6.35
CA GLU A 238 3.27 12.32 -7.30
C GLU A 238 2.31 13.29 -6.61
N ALA A 239 1.54 12.82 -5.63
CA ALA A 239 0.62 13.64 -4.84
C ALA A 239 1.36 14.68 -4.00
N GLN A 240 2.43 14.28 -3.31
CA GLN A 240 3.32 15.18 -2.57
C GLN A 240 3.92 16.25 -3.48
N MET A 241 4.42 15.88 -4.66
CA MET A 241 4.96 16.83 -5.64
C MET A 241 3.90 17.82 -6.15
N LYS A 242 2.65 17.39 -6.36
CA LYS A 242 1.54 18.28 -6.74
C LYS A 242 1.20 19.24 -5.60
N ALA A 243 1.13 18.73 -4.37
CA ALA A 243 0.88 19.57 -3.18
C ALA A 243 2.00 20.61 -2.99
N MET A 244 3.27 20.20 -3.08
CA MET A 244 4.43 21.09 -2.98
C MET A 244 4.39 22.23 -4.01
N LYS A 245 4.01 21.94 -5.26
CA LYS A 245 3.88 22.94 -6.32
C LYS A 245 2.68 23.87 -6.17
N MET A 246 1.58 23.41 -5.54
CA MET A 246 0.38 24.24 -5.41
C MET A 246 0.31 25.06 -4.12
N LEU A 247 1.00 24.59 -3.06
CA LEU A 247 0.91 25.16 -1.72
C LEU A 247 1.26 26.66 -1.71
N ARG A 248 0.42 27.44 -1.04
CA ARG A 248 0.61 28.88 -0.81
C ARG A 248 -0.36 29.38 0.26
N PRO A 249 -0.09 30.51 0.89
CA PRO A 249 -1.05 31.19 1.76
C PRO A 249 -2.37 31.47 1.05
N GLY A 250 -3.46 31.38 1.78
CA GLY A 250 -4.81 31.62 1.28
C GLY A 250 -5.58 30.39 0.82
N LEU A 251 -4.90 29.25 0.60
CA LEU A 251 -5.56 27.95 0.42
C LEU A 251 -6.12 27.43 1.76
N TRP A 252 -7.09 26.54 1.68
CA TRP A 252 -7.57 25.77 2.82
C TRP A 252 -6.89 24.41 2.84
N GLU A 253 -6.70 23.82 4.03
CA GLU A 253 -6.12 22.48 4.21
C GLU A 253 -6.85 21.45 3.35
N TYR A 254 -8.19 21.44 3.33
CA TYR A 254 -8.97 20.51 2.48
C TYR A 254 -8.72 20.68 0.97
N GLN A 255 -8.32 21.85 0.49
CA GLN A 255 -8.01 22.06 -0.93
C GLN A 255 -6.70 21.38 -1.33
N VAL A 256 -5.72 21.36 -0.40
CA VAL A 256 -4.47 20.66 -0.61
C VAL A 256 -4.71 19.14 -0.54
N ALA A 257 -5.43 18.66 0.46
CA ALA A 257 -5.83 17.26 0.58
C ALA A 257 -6.60 16.77 -0.65
N ALA A 258 -7.59 17.53 -1.12
CA ALA A 258 -8.37 17.18 -2.32
C ALA A 258 -7.49 17.01 -3.57
N LYS A 259 -6.42 17.83 -3.71
CA LYS A 259 -5.48 17.70 -4.82
C LYS A 259 -4.64 16.43 -4.73
N MET A 260 -4.29 16.03 -3.53
CA MET A 260 -3.52 14.80 -3.30
C MET A 260 -4.39 13.56 -3.60
N VAL A 261 -5.61 13.52 -3.08
CA VAL A 261 -6.62 12.48 -3.36
C VAL A 261 -6.94 12.39 -4.86
N GLU A 262 -7.15 13.53 -5.53
CA GLU A 262 -7.34 13.59 -7.00
C GLU A 262 -6.16 12.93 -7.72
N THR A 263 -4.94 13.22 -7.28
CA THR A 263 -3.73 12.66 -7.91
C THR A 263 -3.66 11.14 -7.75
N HIS A 264 -3.93 10.63 -6.55
CA HIS A 264 -4.01 9.19 -6.29
C HIS A 264 -5.08 8.51 -7.17
N ALA A 265 -6.29 9.04 -7.17
CA ALA A 265 -7.41 8.49 -7.94
C ALA A 265 -7.15 8.51 -9.46
N MET A 266 -6.58 9.60 -9.99
CA MET A 266 -6.21 9.71 -11.40
C MET A 266 -5.06 8.77 -11.78
N GLY A 267 -4.19 8.42 -10.85
CA GLY A 267 -3.11 7.45 -11.01
C GLY A 267 -3.55 5.99 -10.90
N GLY A 268 -4.82 5.73 -10.50
CA GLY A 268 -5.38 4.37 -10.42
C GLY A 268 -5.47 3.79 -9.01
N SER A 269 -5.16 4.58 -7.96
CA SER A 269 -5.44 4.19 -6.58
C SER A 269 -6.92 3.88 -6.39
N GLU A 270 -7.24 2.83 -5.66
CA GLU A 270 -8.63 2.46 -5.36
C GLU A 270 -9.20 3.26 -4.20
N ALA A 271 -8.34 3.60 -3.25
CA ALA A 271 -8.70 4.35 -2.05
C ALA A 271 -7.46 5.05 -1.49
N GLU A 272 -7.67 5.93 -0.53
CA GLU A 272 -6.61 6.38 0.35
C GLU A 272 -6.28 5.27 1.36
N ALA A 273 -5.01 5.08 1.71
CA ALA A 273 -4.60 4.13 2.74
C ALA A 273 -5.10 4.56 4.13
N TYR A 274 -5.26 5.86 4.33
CA TYR A 274 -5.85 6.52 5.50
C TYR A 274 -6.36 7.92 5.11
N ALA A 275 -7.12 8.56 6.01
CA ALA A 275 -7.59 9.93 5.78
C ALA A 275 -6.40 10.90 5.66
N PRO A 276 -6.32 11.71 4.59
CA PRO A 276 -5.22 12.65 4.41
C PRO A 276 -5.06 13.61 5.61
N ILE A 277 -3.82 13.81 6.04
CA ILE A 277 -3.45 14.77 7.07
C ILE A 277 -2.80 15.98 6.40
N VAL A 278 -3.45 17.14 6.52
CA VAL A 278 -2.91 18.42 6.07
C VAL A 278 -3.04 19.40 7.24
N GLY A 279 -2.00 19.49 8.05
CA GLY A 279 -2.00 20.31 9.26
C GLY A 279 -1.15 21.57 9.11
N ALA A 280 -1.79 22.77 9.08
CA ALA A 280 -1.12 24.05 8.91
C ALA A 280 -0.98 24.82 10.24
N GLY A 281 0.18 25.43 10.49
CA GLY A 281 0.45 26.20 11.69
C GLY A 281 0.19 25.40 12.96
N PRO A 282 -0.72 25.82 13.87
CA PRO A 282 -1.00 25.06 15.10
C PRO A 282 -1.48 23.63 14.85
N ASN A 283 -2.16 23.36 13.73
CA ASN A 283 -2.63 22.02 13.38
C ASN A 283 -1.47 21.05 13.02
N SER A 284 -0.29 21.57 12.64
CA SER A 284 0.90 20.76 12.37
C SER A 284 1.40 20.01 13.61
N THR A 285 0.96 20.41 14.81
CA THR A 285 1.35 19.75 16.05
C THR A 285 0.42 18.61 16.49
N ALA A 286 -0.69 18.38 15.77
CA ALA A 286 -1.60 17.27 15.98
C ALA A 286 -1.22 16.10 15.06
N LEU A 287 -0.89 14.93 15.62
CA LEU A 287 -0.32 13.81 14.88
C LEU A 287 -1.23 13.30 13.75
N HIS A 288 -2.52 13.08 14.05
CA HIS A 288 -3.53 12.59 13.11
C HIS A 288 -4.63 13.65 12.93
N TYR A 289 -4.25 14.81 12.38
CA TYR A 289 -5.19 15.91 12.14
C TYR A 289 -5.98 15.68 10.85
N ASP A 290 -7.25 15.35 10.98
CA ASP A 290 -8.17 14.98 9.89
C ASP A 290 -9.28 16.00 9.58
N LYS A 291 -9.41 17.07 10.39
CA LYS A 291 -10.50 18.06 10.24
C LYS A 291 -10.38 18.93 9.00
N LEU A 292 -9.15 19.22 8.55
CA LEU A 292 -8.82 19.98 7.33
C LEU A 292 -9.55 21.32 7.21
N ALA A 293 -9.78 22.00 8.33
CA ALA A 293 -10.73 23.12 8.41
C ALA A 293 -10.09 24.51 8.54
N ARG A 294 -8.74 24.59 8.49
CA ARG A 294 -8.01 25.86 8.64
C ARG A 294 -7.60 26.43 7.30
N LYS A 295 -7.66 27.78 7.18
CA LYS A 295 -7.04 28.50 6.09
C LYS A 295 -5.53 28.64 6.37
N ILE A 296 -4.72 28.27 5.40
CA ILE A 296 -3.26 28.34 5.47
C ILE A 296 -2.83 29.81 5.40
N GLU A 297 -2.04 30.23 6.36
CA GLU A 297 -1.57 31.61 6.53
C GLU A 297 -0.11 31.77 6.11
N ASP A 298 0.30 33.02 5.87
CA ASP A 298 1.70 33.33 5.61
C ASP A 298 2.55 33.06 6.87
N GLY A 299 3.67 32.37 6.67
CA GLY A 299 4.53 31.93 7.77
C GLY A 299 4.15 30.63 8.45
N ASP A 300 3.02 29.98 8.08
CA ASP A 300 2.71 28.63 8.56
C ASP A 300 3.73 27.60 8.07
N ILE A 301 3.98 26.60 8.90
CA ILE A 301 4.51 25.30 8.50
C ILE A 301 3.33 24.36 8.25
N VAL A 302 3.41 23.48 7.25
CA VAL A 302 2.32 22.58 6.87
C VAL A 302 2.85 21.15 6.81
N VAL A 303 2.34 20.27 7.65
CA VAL A 303 2.57 18.83 7.57
C VAL A 303 1.58 18.25 6.56
N LEU A 304 2.10 17.52 5.59
CA LEU A 304 1.34 16.80 4.56
C LEU A 304 1.66 15.32 4.68
N ASP A 305 0.69 14.53 5.10
CA ASP A 305 0.85 13.11 5.35
C ASP A 305 -0.27 12.35 4.64
N VAL A 306 0.11 11.55 3.64
CA VAL A 306 -0.82 10.85 2.76
C VAL A 306 -0.24 9.53 2.26
N GLY A 307 -1.11 8.57 2.09
CA GLY A 307 -0.81 7.27 1.50
C GLY A 307 -1.86 6.84 0.48
N ALA A 308 -1.41 6.41 -0.70
CA ALA A 308 -2.26 5.76 -1.69
C ALA A 308 -2.44 4.28 -1.33
N GLN A 309 -3.56 3.70 -1.76
CA GLN A 309 -3.76 2.25 -1.77
C GLN A 309 -3.81 1.75 -3.21
N PHE A 310 -2.86 0.90 -3.59
CA PHE A 310 -2.79 0.31 -4.93
C PHE A 310 -2.86 -1.22 -4.84
N SER A 311 -3.86 -1.81 -5.50
CA SER A 311 -4.13 -3.26 -5.45
C SER A 311 -4.21 -3.81 -4.02
N GLY A 312 -4.75 -3.02 -3.11
CA GLY A 312 -4.87 -3.32 -1.69
C GLY A 312 -3.63 -2.99 -0.85
N TYR A 313 -2.46 -2.70 -1.46
CA TYR A 313 -1.23 -2.35 -0.73
C TYR A 313 -1.15 -0.85 -0.49
N ALA A 314 -0.80 -0.49 0.74
CA ALA A 314 -0.65 0.88 1.20
C ALA A 314 0.75 1.45 0.96
N SER A 315 0.85 2.77 0.95
CA SER A 315 2.07 3.54 1.21
C SER A 315 1.82 4.53 2.33
N ASP A 316 2.89 5.10 2.87
CA ASP A 316 2.83 6.11 3.94
C ASP A 316 3.97 7.12 3.81
N ILE A 317 3.64 8.37 3.45
CA ILE A 317 4.65 9.37 3.12
C ILE A 317 4.27 10.74 3.68
N THR A 318 5.13 11.27 4.54
CA THR A 318 4.99 12.62 5.06
C THR A 318 6.06 13.57 4.53
N ARG A 319 5.65 14.78 4.17
CA ARG A 319 6.51 15.95 3.98
C ARG A 319 6.00 17.14 4.76
N THR A 320 6.92 17.96 5.25
CA THR A 320 6.60 19.22 5.92
C THR A 320 7.12 20.40 5.09
N LEU A 321 6.24 21.36 4.78
CA LEU A 321 6.50 22.44 3.85
C LEU A 321 6.23 23.82 4.48
N PRO A 322 7.00 24.87 4.12
CA PRO A 322 6.66 26.25 4.48
C PRO A 322 5.56 26.77 3.56
N ALA A 323 4.47 27.29 4.12
CA ALA A 323 3.29 27.72 3.36
C ALA A 323 3.61 28.71 2.22
N ASN A 324 4.55 29.63 2.44
CA ASN A 324 4.95 30.67 1.47
C ASN A 324 6.17 30.29 0.62
N GLY A 325 6.66 29.05 0.72
CA GLY A 325 7.81 28.56 -0.03
C GLY A 325 9.17 28.89 0.60
N LYS A 326 9.21 29.43 1.83
CA LYS A 326 10.45 29.80 2.51
C LYS A 326 10.39 29.45 3.99
N PHE A 327 11.29 28.59 4.44
CA PHE A 327 11.41 28.28 5.88
C PHE A 327 11.92 29.50 6.65
N THR A 328 11.29 29.84 7.78
CA THR A 328 11.87 30.75 8.76
C THR A 328 13.12 30.13 9.38
N PRO A 329 14.02 30.90 10.02
CA PRO A 329 15.21 30.31 10.65
C PRO A 329 14.87 29.22 11.68
N ARG A 330 13.79 29.39 12.45
CA ARG A 330 13.35 28.40 13.44
C ARG A 330 12.73 27.16 12.79
N GLN A 331 11.90 27.32 11.78
CA GLN A 331 11.34 26.19 11.03
C GLN A 331 12.46 25.37 10.38
N ARG A 332 13.44 26.05 9.77
CA ARG A 332 14.61 25.40 9.17
C ARG A 332 15.41 24.60 10.21
N GLU A 333 15.69 25.19 11.38
CA GLU A 333 16.41 24.51 12.46
C GLU A 333 15.72 23.21 12.86
N ILE A 334 14.41 23.26 13.15
CA ILE A 334 13.65 22.06 13.54
C ILE A 334 13.56 21.06 12.40
N TYR A 335 13.32 21.53 11.17
CA TYR A 335 13.25 20.66 9.99
C TYR A 335 14.58 19.90 9.75
N GLU A 336 15.72 20.60 9.82
CA GLU A 336 17.03 19.99 9.61
C GLU A 336 17.40 19.00 10.74
N ILE A 337 16.94 19.21 11.97
CA ILE A 337 17.09 18.24 13.07
C ILE A 337 16.27 16.98 12.79
N VAL A 338 15.00 17.11 12.35
CA VAL A 338 14.15 15.97 12.00
C VAL A 338 14.71 15.20 10.81
N LEU A 339 15.13 15.90 9.76
CA LEU A 339 15.75 15.28 8.56
C LEU A 339 17.05 14.54 8.94
N GLY A 340 17.87 15.15 9.79
CA GLY A 340 19.10 14.51 10.27
C GLY A 340 18.83 13.27 11.13
N ALA A 341 17.77 13.28 11.95
CA ALA A 341 17.34 12.12 12.73
C ALA A 341 16.84 10.98 11.82
N GLN A 342 16.03 11.33 10.80
CA GLN A 342 15.55 10.37 9.81
C GLN A 342 16.72 9.71 9.06
N ASN A 343 17.65 10.51 8.54
CA ASN A 343 18.83 9.98 7.84
C ASN A 343 19.67 9.07 8.75
N ALA A 344 19.93 9.47 10.00
CA ALA A 344 20.70 8.66 10.95
C ALA A 344 20.01 7.32 11.27
N ALA A 345 18.70 7.32 11.38
CA ALA A 345 17.91 6.10 11.58
C ALA A 345 17.95 5.20 10.34
N MET A 346 17.71 5.74 9.15
CA MET A 346 17.73 4.99 7.90
C MET A 346 19.10 4.38 7.62
N ASP A 347 20.19 5.13 7.81
CA ASP A 347 21.57 4.65 7.62
C ASP A 347 21.91 3.46 8.54
N ALA A 348 21.21 3.32 9.67
CA ALA A 348 21.39 2.21 10.59
C ALA A 348 20.49 0.99 10.27
N ILE A 349 19.49 1.11 9.39
CA ILE A 349 18.58 0.00 9.06
C ILE A 349 19.33 -1.09 8.30
N LYS A 350 19.29 -2.27 8.88
CA LYS A 350 19.81 -3.53 8.29
C LYS A 350 19.22 -4.71 9.04
N PRO A 351 19.30 -5.93 8.51
CA PRO A 351 18.85 -7.13 9.21
C PRO A 351 19.44 -7.23 10.63
N GLY A 352 18.58 -7.55 11.60
CA GLY A 352 18.92 -7.69 13.01
C GLY A 352 18.82 -6.43 13.86
N MET A 353 18.58 -5.24 13.26
CA MET A 353 18.14 -4.03 13.98
C MET A 353 16.65 -4.12 14.30
N ASP A 354 16.15 -3.32 15.25
CA ASP A 354 14.75 -3.22 15.62
C ASP A 354 14.30 -1.74 15.75
N MET A 355 13.01 -1.52 15.93
CA MET A 355 12.41 -0.19 16.16
C MET A 355 11.91 0.00 17.59
N CYS A 356 12.40 -0.83 18.53
CA CYS A 356 11.99 -0.81 19.94
C CYS A 356 12.38 0.49 20.63
N HIS A 357 11.55 0.99 21.53
CA HIS A 357 11.88 2.17 22.32
C HIS A 357 13.09 1.97 23.25
N LYS A 358 13.49 0.72 23.49
CA LYS A 358 14.59 0.35 24.38
C LYS A 358 15.46 -0.71 23.72
N GLY A 359 16.76 -0.56 23.79
CA GLY A 359 17.70 -1.55 23.28
C GLY A 359 18.89 -0.93 22.55
N ASP A 360 19.99 -1.66 22.48
CA ASP A 360 21.23 -1.19 21.83
C ASP A 360 21.19 -1.31 20.30
N LYS A 361 20.21 -2.04 19.77
CA LYS A 361 20.01 -2.25 18.32
C LYS A 361 18.83 -1.47 17.76
N SER A 362 18.31 -0.50 18.51
CA SER A 362 17.11 0.24 18.16
C SER A 362 17.42 1.44 17.26
N VAL A 363 16.82 1.45 16.06
CA VAL A 363 16.86 2.62 15.18
C VAL A 363 16.02 3.78 15.73
N TYR A 364 14.97 3.50 16.53
CA TYR A 364 14.26 4.53 17.30
C TYR A 364 15.20 5.30 18.23
N LYS A 365 16.03 4.57 18.99
CA LYS A 365 16.97 5.20 19.91
C LYS A 365 17.96 6.11 19.19
N ILE A 366 18.42 5.72 18.01
CA ILE A 366 19.31 6.54 17.18
C ILE A 366 18.64 7.87 16.80
N ALA A 367 17.41 7.82 16.30
CA ALA A 367 16.64 9.03 15.97
C ALA A 367 16.37 9.90 17.20
N TYR A 368 15.96 9.28 18.31
CA TYR A 368 15.69 9.99 19.56
C TYR A 368 16.95 10.69 20.11
N ASP A 369 18.08 10.00 20.18
CA ASP A 369 19.33 10.56 20.67
C ASP A 369 19.84 11.69 19.76
N TYR A 370 19.62 11.56 18.45
CA TYR A 370 19.92 12.60 17.46
C TYR A 370 19.12 13.88 17.76
N ILE A 371 17.81 13.78 17.93
CA ILE A 371 16.92 14.90 18.27
C ILE A 371 17.27 15.46 19.65
N ASN A 372 17.42 14.58 20.65
CA ASN A 372 17.61 14.96 22.05
C ASN A 372 18.93 15.69 22.32
N SER A 373 19.95 15.44 21.51
CA SER A 373 21.27 16.09 21.62
C SER A 373 21.40 17.40 20.84
N ARG A 374 20.39 17.77 20.01
CA ARG A 374 20.44 18.93 19.10
C ARG A 374 19.28 19.88 19.34
N GLY A 375 19.57 21.17 19.28
CA GLY A 375 18.57 22.21 19.49
C GLY A 375 17.99 22.27 20.91
N LYS A 376 17.24 23.32 21.17
CA LYS A 376 16.54 23.58 22.42
C LYS A 376 15.19 24.21 22.11
N ASP A 377 14.21 24.06 23.02
CA ASP A 377 13.01 24.87 23.02
C ASP A 377 13.30 26.29 23.60
N LYS A 378 12.28 27.12 23.65
CA LYS A 378 12.41 28.52 24.17
C LYS A 378 12.77 28.59 25.66
N GLU A 379 12.51 27.52 26.42
CA GLU A 379 12.88 27.36 27.84
C GLU A 379 14.26 26.73 28.04
N GLY A 380 14.99 26.40 26.92
CA GLY A 380 16.32 25.79 26.99
C GLY A 380 16.30 24.28 27.24
N LYS A 381 15.14 23.61 27.15
CA LYS A 381 15.01 22.16 27.30
C LYS A 381 15.32 21.44 25.99
N SER A 382 15.72 20.18 26.10
CA SER A 382 16.02 19.34 24.97
C SER A 382 14.76 19.01 24.13
N LEU A 383 14.92 18.94 22.79
CA LEU A 383 13.83 18.66 21.86
C LEU A 383 13.34 17.20 21.86
N GLY A 384 14.05 16.28 22.50
CA GLY A 384 13.61 14.88 22.60
C GLY A 384 12.25 14.71 23.27
N GLN A 385 11.83 15.63 24.16
CA GLN A 385 10.51 15.60 24.79
C GLN A 385 9.35 15.82 23.80
N TYR A 386 9.62 16.38 22.64
CA TYR A 386 8.65 16.68 21.58
C TYR A 386 8.59 15.61 20.50
N PHE A 387 9.43 14.55 20.59
CA PHE A 387 9.31 13.33 19.79
C PHE A 387 8.47 12.32 20.57
N ILE A 388 7.16 12.36 20.37
CA ILE A 388 6.13 11.78 21.25
C ILE A 388 5.49 10.49 20.72
N HIS A 389 5.99 9.95 19.61
CA HIS A 389 5.50 8.69 18.98
C HIS A 389 6.65 7.73 18.65
N GLY A 390 6.34 6.56 18.11
CA GLY A 390 7.34 5.61 17.61
C GLY A 390 8.09 6.15 16.39
N LEU A 391 9.19 5.48 16.01
CA LEU A 391 9.91 5.88 14.80
C LEU A 391 9.19 5.45 13.52
N GLY A 392 8.28 4.48 13.59
CA GLY A 392 7.57 3.97 12.44
C GLY A 392 6.86 2.64 12.73
N HIS A 393 6.34 2.02 11.70
CA HIS A 393 5.57 0.77 11.73
C HIS A 393 5.79 -0.02 10.43
N ASN A 394 5.27 -1.26 10.37
CA ASN A 394 5.25 -2.02 9.13
C ASN A 394 4.17 -1.48 8.18
N VAL A 395 4.43 -1.54 6.88
CA VAL A 395 3.51 -1.20 5.79
C VAL A 395 3.24 -2.41 4.91
N GLY A 396 2.02 -2.60 4.46
CA GLY A 396 1.62 -3.69 3.59
C GLY A 396 0.19 -3.55 3.08
N LEU A 397 -0.67 -4.56 3.27
CA LEU A 397 -2.10 -4.46 2.97
C LEU A 397 -2.82 -3.48 3.91
N ASN A 398 -2.30 -3.27 5.10
CA ASN A 398 -2.69 -2.17 5.96
C ASN A 398 -1.58 -1.12 5.99
N VAL A 399 -1.92 0.14 6.20
CA VAL A 399 -0.93 1.17 6.47
C VAL A 399 -0.15 0.82 7.73
N HIS A 400 -0.84 0.47 8.83
CA HIS A 400 -0.25 -0.15 10.01
C HIS A 400 -0.34 -1.68 9.87
N ASP A 401 0.60 -2.28 9.14
CA ASP A 401 0.62 -3.72 8.86
C ASP A 401 1.19 -4.51 10.04
N PRO A 402 0.67 -5.71 10.38
CA PRO A 402 1.27 -6.53 11.42
C PRO A 402 2.69 -7.05 11.03
N PRO A 403 3.53 -7.39 12.01
CA PRO A 403 3.29 -7.35 13.45
C PRO A 403 3.42 -5.96 14.04
N PHE A 404 2.64 -5.69 15.11
CA PHE A 404 2.73 -4.45 15.87
C PHE A 404 3.85 -4.46 16.92
N ASP A 405 4.54 -5.59 17.09
CA ASP A 405 5.70 -5.72 17.97
C ASP A 405 6.97 -5.23 17.26
N LEU A 406 7.28 -3.97 17.44
CA LEU A 406 8.44 -3.30 16.87
C LEU A 406 9.78 -3.70 17.51
N CYS A 407 9.76 -4.56 18.55
CA CYS A 407 10.97 -5.10 19.18
C CYS A 407 11.46 -6.39 18.49
N LYS A 408 10.73 -6.91 17.50
CA LYS A 408 11.23 -8.01 16.66
C LYS A 408 12.35 -7.49 15.76
N PRO A 409 13.45 -8.24 15.61
CA PRO A 409 14.50 -7.88 14.67
C PRO A 409 13.99 -7.79 13.24
N MET A 410 14.38 -6.76 12.51
CA MET A 410 14.11 -6.62 11.08
C MET A 410 14.78 -7.74 10.30
N VAL A 411 14.08 -8.22 9.28
CA VAL A 411 14.60 -9.20 8.32
C VAL A 411 14.40 -8.70 6.88
N PRO A 412 15.18 -9.20 5.91
CA PRO A 412 15.01 -8.81 4.51
C PRO A 412 13.58 -9.06 4.02
N GLY A 413 13.05 -8.13 3.23
CA GLY A 413 11.68 -8.16 2.73
C GLY A 413 10.65 -7.46 3.63
N MET A 414 11.02 -7.00 4.83
CA MET A 414 10.15 -6.10 5.60
C MET A 414 10.10 -4.71 4.95
N VAL A 415 8.93 -4.09 4.94
CA VAL A 415 8.73 -2.68 4.56
C VAL A 415 8.25 -1.95 5.80
N VAL A 416 8.95 -0.88 6.17
CA VAL A 416 8.67 -0.10 7.39
C VAL A 416 8.70 1.39 7.07
N THR A 417 7.95 2.21 7.82
CA THR A 417 8.09 3.66 7.78
C THR A 417 9.29 4.11 8.64
N VAL A 418 9.85 5.27 8.31
CA VAL A 418 10.83 5.99 9.13
C VAL A 418 10.40 7.44 9.20
N GLU A 419 9.74 7.81 10.31
CA GLU A 419 8.94 9.02 10.44
C GLU A 419 9.24 9.85 11.72
N PRO A 420 10.48 10.19 12.04
CA PRO A 420 10.71 11.03 13.22
C PRO A 420 10.00 12.37 13.11
N GLY A 421 9.53 12.89 14.25
CA GLY A 421 8.84 14.18 14.30
C GLY A 421 9.16 14.97 15.56
N ILE A 422 9.03 16.29 15.46
CA ILE A 422 9.13 17.24 16.57
C ILE A 422 7.87 18.12 16.53
N TYR A 423 7.13 18.16 17.64
CA TYR A 423 5.86 18.89 17.73
C TYR A 423 5.87 19.82 18.94
N ILE A 424 5.97 21.14 18.68
CA ILE A 424 6.09 22.20 19.70
C ILE A 424 4.82 23.07 19.66
N PRO A 425 3.76 22.73 20.42
CA PRO A 425 2.50 23.48 20.39
C PRO A 425 2.67 24.97 20.73
N GLU A 426 3.57 25.30 21.65
CA GLU A 426 3.85 26.66 22.10
C GLU A 426 4.46 27.53 20.99
N GLU A 427 5.00 26.89 19.92
CA GLU A 427 5.55 27.56 18.76
C GLU A 427 4.67 27.43 17.51
N ASN A 428 3.51 26.73 17.60
CA ASN A 428 2.68 26.32 16.45
C ASN A 428 3.51 25.62 15.36
N LEU A 429 4.45 24.79 15.77
CA LEU A 429 5.49 24.21 14.93
C LEU A 429 5.54 22.70 15.08
N GLY A 430 5.01 21.99 14.09
CA GLY A 430 5.15 20.54 13.93
C GLY A 430 5.93 20.21 12.67
N VAL A 431 6.84 19.27 12.76
CA VAL A 431 7.61 18.74 11.63
C VAL A 431 7.65 17.23 11.72
N ARG A 432 7.21 16.53 10.66
CA ARG A 432 7.42 15.10 10.40
C ARG A 432 7.97 14.93 8.99
N ILE A 433 8.93 14.04 8.82
CA ILE A 433 9.45 13.62 7.52
C ILE A 433 9.45 12.10 7.54
N GLU A 434 8.79 11.50 6.56
CA GLU A 434 8.53 10.07 6.51
C GLU A 434 8.75 9.50 5.14
N ASP A 435 9.34 8.32 5.12
CA ASP A 435 9.56 7.53 3.92
C ASP A 435 9.29 6.04 4.21
N ASP A 436 8.75 5.34 3.22
CA ASP A 436 8.68 3.87 3.20
C ASP A 436 10.05 3.29 2.87
N VAL A 437 10.51 2.35 3.68
CA VAL A 437 11.84 1.75 3.61
C VAL A 437 11.77 0.23 3.54
N LEU A 438 12.34 -0.34 2.48
CA LEU A 438 12.50 -1.79 2.33
C LEU A 438 13.80 -2.24 3.00
N VAL A 439 13.72 -3.21 3.90
CA VAL A 439 14.88 -3.89 4.47
C VAL A 439 15.43 -4.87 3.43
N THR A 440 16.70 -4.71 3.04
CA THR A 440 17.40 -5.57 2.08
C THR A 440 18.31 -6.58 2.78
N GLU A 441 18.95 -7.48 2.03
CA GLU A 441 19.88 -8.49 2.59
C GLU A 441 21.05 -7.87 3.39
N THR A 442 21.49 -6.67 3.04
CA THR A 442 22.68 -6.06 3.64
C THR A 442 22.46 -4.68 4.23
N GLY A 443 21.27 -4.11 4.08
CA GLY A 443 20.94 -2.75 4.50
C GLY A 443 19.49 -2.40 4.23
N HIS A 444 19.25 -1.30 3.53
CA HIS A 444 17.91 -0.81 3.22
C HIS A 444 17.84 -0.15 1.84
N GLU A 445 16.63 0.06 1.37
CA GLU A 445 16.29 0.87 0.20
C GLU A 445 15.11 1.80 0.56
N VAL A 446 15.27 3.10 0.31
CA VAL A 446 14.19 4.08 0.49
C VAL A 446 13.30 4.05 -0.74
N LEU A 447 12.06 3.62 -0.61
CA LEU A 447 11.13 3.42 -1.73
C LEU A 447 10.67 4.75 -2.31
N SER A 448 10.47 5.78 -1.47
CA SER A 448 10.12 7.17 -1.81
C SER A 448 11.35 8.08 -2.02
N GLY A 449 12.51 7.48 -2.28
CA GLY A 449 13.80 8.18 -2.34
C GLY A 449 13.94 9.25 -3.44
N VAL A 450 13.01 9.30 -4.39
CA VAL A 450 12.98 10.33 -5.45
C VAL A 450 12.29 11.62 -4.99
N LEU A 451 11.51 11.58 -3.91
CA LEU A 451 10.79 12.74 -3.39
C LEU A 451 11.74 13.65 -2.59
N PRO A 452 11.84 14.96 -2.93
CA PRO A 452 12.73 15.89 -2.26
C PRO A 452 12.52 15.96 -0.75
N ARG A 453 13.63 16.01 0.00
CA ARG A 453 13.65 16.10 1.47
C ARG A 453 14.47 17.28 1.97
N SER A 454 15.46 17.77 1.21
CA SER A 454 16.28 18.87 1.67
C SER A 454 15.54 20.21 1.59
N VAL A 455 15.83 21.08 2.55
CA VAL A 455 15.29 22.44 2.59
C VAL A 455 15.52 23.18 1.26
N GLY A 456 16.71 23.05 0.68
CA GLY A 456 17.08 23.75 -0.57
C GLY A 456 16.27 23.28 -1.77
N GLU A 457 16.03 21.98 -1.91
CA GLU A 457 15.21 21.40 -3.00
C GLU A 457 13.75 21.82 -2.86
N ILE A 458 13.17 21.74 -1.66
CA ILE A 458 11.79 22.13 -1.37
C ILE A 458 11.59 23.62 -1.71
N GLU A 459 12.43 24.51 -1.18
CA GLU A 459 12.33 25.95 -1.45
C GLU A 459 12.47 26.26 -2.94
N LYS A 460 13.36 25.56 -3.64
CA LYS A 460 13.54 25.73 -5.10
C LYS A 460 12.28 25.33 -5.87
N ILE A 461 11.72 24.14 -5.61
CA ILE A 461 10.52 23.63 -6.30
C ILE A 461 9.34 24.59 -6.09
N MET A 462 9.15 25.05 -4.85
CA MET A 462 8.06 25.96 -4.52
C MET A 462 8.25 27.35 -5.19
N ALA A 463 9.50 27.84 -5.27
CA ALA A 463 9.81 29.09 -5.94
C ALA A 463 9.61 29.00 -7.46
N ASP A 464 10.06 27.92 -8.10
CA ASP A 464 9.87 27.66 -9.53
C ASP A 464 8.37 27.62 -9.87
N ALA A 465 7.58 26.87 -9.08
CA ALA A 465 6.12 26.78 -9.25
C ALA A 465 5.41 28.14 -9.02
N ALA A 466 5.91 28.98 -8.11
CA ALA A 466 5.37 30.33 -7.90
C ALA A 466 5.66 31.24 -9.10
N ALA A 467 6.84 31.13 -9.74
CA ALA A 467 7.18 31.86 -10.95
C ALA A 467 6.29 31.45 -12.14
N GLU A 468 6.09 30.13 -12.33
CA GLU A 468 5.19 29.58 -13.37
C GLU A 468 3.76 30.12 -13.22
N ARG A 469 3.20 30.12 -12.01
CA ARG A 469 1.85 30.67 -11.74
C ARG A 469 1.74 32.17 -12.08
N LYS A 470 2.76 32.97 -11.79
CA LYS A 470 2.80 34.40 -12.13
C LYS A 470 2.79 34.61 -13.65
N THR A 471 3.58 33.85 -14.38
CA THR A 471 3.65 33.93 -15.85
C THR A 471 2.32 33.49 -16.48
N ALA A 472 1.71 32.43 -16.03
CA ALA A 472 0.40 31.98 -16.50
C ALA A 472 -0.71 33.03 -16.25
N GLY A 473 -0.71 33.64 -15.07
CA GLY A 473 -1.65 34.71 -14.74
C GLY A 473 -1.46 36.01 -15.59
N ALA A 474 -0.20 36.36 -15.90
CA ALA A 474 0.10 37.50 -16.79
C ALA A 474 -0.39 37.22 -18.23
N ASN A 475 -0.18 36.02 -18.75
CA ASN A 475 -0.65 35.61 -20.08
C ASN A 475 -2.18 35.54 -20.18
N ALA A 476 -2.87 35.12 -19.15
CA ALA A 476 -4.33 35.08 -19.09
C ALA A 476 -4.94 36.50 -19.11
N ASN A 477 -4.26 37.49 -18.49
CA ASN A 477 -4.68 38.90 -18.50
C ASN A 477 -4.32 39.65 -19.79
N SER A 478 -3.39 39.13 -20.59
CA SER A 478 -2.98 39.75 -21.88
C SER A 478 -3.77 39.22 -23.09
N GLY A 479 -4.66 38.26 -22.91
CA GLY A 479 -5.46 37.62 -23.96
C GLY A 479 -6.80 38.30 -24.22
N ALA A 480 -6.87 39.07 -25.30
CA ALA A 480 -7.95 39.58 -26.13
C ALA A 480 -9.11 40.38 -25.48
N PRO A 481 -9.49 41.52 -26.08
CA PRO A 481 -10.73 42.22 -25.70
C PRO A 481 -11.93 41.31 -26.01
N VAL A 482 -12.80 41.14 -25.04
CA VAL A 482 -14.12 40.53 -25.20
C VAL A 482 -14.87 41.35 -26.29
N ALA A 483 -15.17 40.70 -27.41
CA ALA A 483 -16.03 41.33 -28.42
C ALA A 483 -17.37 41.72 -27.77
N PRO A 484 -17.93 42.90 -28.09
CA PRO A 484 -19.21 43.31 -27.53
C PRO A 484 -20.31 42.35 -27.97
N GLU A 485 -21.13 41.94 -27.03
CA GLU A 485 -22.32 41.13 -27.24
C GLU A 485 -23.22 41.80 -28.29
N PRO A 486 -23.71 41.08 -29.32
CA PRO A 486 -24.62 41.68 -30.27
C PRO A 486 -25.93 42.04 -29.57
N ALA A 487 -26.38 43.30 -29.76
CA ALA A 487 -27.65 43.81 -29.26
C ALA A 487 -28.78 42.86 -29.71
N LYS A 488 -29.58 42.40 -28.75
CA LYS A 488 -30.82 41.65 -29.04
C LYS A 488 -31.79 42.53 -29.81
N PRO A 489 -32.53 41.96 -30.79
CA PRO A 489 -33.56 42.70 -31.54
C PRO A 489 -34.78 43.01 -30.72
#